data_82db23fc95766dfbf544174143628c4e
#
_entry.id   82db23fc95766dfbf544174143628c4e
#
_cell.length_a   1.000
_cell.length_b   1.000
_cell.length_c   1.000
_cell.angle_alpha   90.00
_cell.angle_beta   90.00
_cell.angle_gamma   90.00
#
_symmetry.space_group_name_H-M   'P 1'
#
loop_
_entity.id
_entity.type
_entity.pdbx_description
1 polymer ?
#
loop_
_entity_poly.entity_id
_entity_poly.type
_entity_poly.pdbx_seq_one_letter_code
_entity_poly.pdbx_strand_id
1 'polypeptide(L)'
;SIHYFIQFYNHNNIVRKSGFLEKILITPSHHRVHHGMNDEYVDKNFGGTFVFWDRLFGTFQVEKDDVPVRFGTKDNLRSLNVIKANNLPFIKLFRKVKHTIPSPSYSINNWFIAAGGILLFTLLLNYILQENTWPVAIKGQLFAIVFLGTIGNGGLSEGRTWGLVLWSLLFVVVSPLFLYMNQFTDPKLILPIGLLSVHAVGTLVATRRQSAIRNLKTN
;
A
#
# COMPACT_ATOMS: atom_id res chain seq x y z
N SER A 1 10.80 18.27 -11.26
CA SER A 1 12.15 18.23 -11.85
C SER A 1 12.23 17.15 -12.94
N ILE A 2 13.20 17.28 -13.88
CA ILE A 2 13.42 16.34 -14.99
C ILE A 2 13.57 14.89 -14.51
N HIS A 3 14.24 14.68 -13.40
CA HIS A 3 14.43 13.35 -12.81
C HIS A 3 13.11 12.64 -12.52
N TYR A 4 12.14 13.31 -11.90
CA TYR A 4 10.81 12.70 -11.64
C TYR A 4 10.03 12.40 -12.92
N PHE A 5 10.18 13.24 -13.93
CA PHE A 5 9.58 12.98 -15.24
C PHE A 5 10.17 11.72 -15.90
N ILE A 6 11.49 11.54 -15.87
CA ILE A 6 12.16 10.34 -16.38
C ILE A 6 11.71 9.09 -15.60
N GLN A 7 11.62 9.17 -14.27
CA GLN A 7 11.16 8.07 -13.46
C GLN A 7 9.70 7.71 -13.78
N PHE A 8 8.83 8.70 -13.91
CA PHE A 8 7.43 8.47 -14.33
C PHE A 8 7.35 7.85 -15.73
N TYR A 9 8.14 8.35 -16.69
CA TYR A 9 8.21 7.77 -18.03
C TYR A 9 8.67 6.33 -18.02
N ASN A 10 9.65 5.96 -17.21
CA ASN A 10 10.19 4.61 -17.14
C ASN A 10 9.21 3.59 -16.53
N HIS A 11 8.30 4.02 -15.66
CA HIS A 11 7.32 3.15 -15.01
C HIS A 11 6.04 2.96 -15.83
N ASN A 12 6.15 2.59 -17.10
CA ASN A 12 4.98 2.29 -17.92
C ASN A 12 5.15 1.01 -18.76
N ASN A 13 4.02 0.39 -19.10
CA ASN A 13 3.96 -0.80 -19.97
C ASN A 13 3.52 -0.51 -21.41
N ILE A 14 3.24 0.74 -21.74
CA ILE A 14 2.69 1.14 -23.05
C ILE A 14 3.82 1.24 -24.06
N VAL A 15 4.93 1.88 -23.65
CA VAL A 15 6.11 2.04 -24.49
C VAL A 15 6.94 0.75 -24.45
N ARG A 16 6.91 0.01 -25.55
CA ARG A 16 7.66 -1.25 -25.65
C ARG A 16 9.15 -1.00 -25.93
N LYS A 17 9.46 -0.23 -26.96
CA LYS A 17 10.84 0.11 -27.35
C LYS A 17 10.92 1.60 -27.69
N SER A 18 12.00 2.25 -27.26
CA SER A 18 12.23 3.69 -27.45
C SER A 18 13.29 4.00 -28.52
N GLY A 19 13.61 3.02 -29.35
CA GLY A 19 14.52 3.15 -30.48
C GLY A 19 15.93 3.61 -30.11
N PHE A 20 16.40 4.69 -30.74
CA PHE A 20 17.77 5.20 -30.51
C PHE A 20 18.02 5.61 -29.05
N LEU A 21 17.01 6.06 -28.33
CA LEU A 21 17.14 6.48 -26.93
C LEU A 21 17.65 5.32 -26.02
N GLU A 22 17.35 4.08 -26.37
CA GLU A 22 17.81 2.88 -25.62
C GLU A 22 19.33 2.68 -25.63
N LYS A 23 20.03 3.36 -26.53
CA LYS A 23 21.50 3.32 -26.57
C LYS A 23 22.15 4.24 -25.53
N ILE A 24 21.43 5.24 -25.06
CA ILE A 24 21.94 6.29 -24.17
C ILE A 24 21.23 6.28 -22.82
N LEU A 25 19.90 6.14 -22.82
CA LEU A 25 19.07 6.27 -21.62
C LEU A 25 18.52 4.91 -21.17
N ILE A 26 18.28 4.80 -19.88
CA ILE A 26 17.38 3.78 -19.33
C ILE A 26 15.95 4.17 -19.77
N THR A 27 15.30 3.26 -20.48
CA THR A 27 13.96 3.43 -21.04
C THR A 27 12.97 2.51 -20.34
N PRO A 28 11.65 2.61 -20.59
CA PRO A 28 10.67 1.70 -19.99
C PRO A 28 11.00 0.22 -20.17
N SER A 29 11.55 -0.18 -21.33
CA SER A 29 12.00 -1.55 -21.60
C SER A 29 13.12 -1.99 -20.64
N HIS A 30 14.16 -1.17 -20.49
CA HIS A 30 15.26 -1.45 -19.57
C HIS A 30 14.80 -1.45 -18.11
N HIS A 31 13.87 -0.56 -17.77
CA HIS A 31 13.35 -0.43 -16.42
C HIS A 31 12.41 -1.59 -16.02
N ARG A 32 11.64 -2.14 -16.98
CA ARG A 32 10.90 -3.39 -16.76
C ARG A 32 11.84 -4.56 -16.43
N VAL A 33 12.98 -4.69 -17.15
CA VAL A 33 14.02 -5.67 -16.84
C VAL A 33 14.55 -5.48 -15.42
N HIS A 34 14.82 -4.23 -15.02
CA HIS A 34 15.26 -3.90 -13.66
C HIS A 34 14.27 -4.40 -12.58
N HIS A 35 12.98 -4.30 -12.84
CA HIS A 35 11.93 -4.81 -11.95
C HIS A 35 11.57 -6.29 -12.17
N GLY A 36 12.24 -6.97 -13.10
CA GLY A 36 11.99 -8.36 -13.43
C GLY A 36 12.53 -9.31 -12.37
N MET A 37 11.71 -10.28 -11.96
CA MET A 37 12.13 -11.39 -11.07
C MET A 37 12.61 -12.63 -11.81
N ASN A 38 12.61 -12.63 -13.14
CA ASN A 38 13.14 -13.69 -13.98
C ASN A 38 14.64 -13.85 -13.70
N ASP A 39 15.17 -15.07 -13.76
CA ASP A 39 16.58 -15.31 -13.49
C ASP A 39 17.53 -14.56 -14.44
N GLU A 40 17.08 -14.33 -15.69
CA GLU A 40 17.80 -13.55 -16.70
C GLU A 40 17.81 -12.04 -16.41
N TYR A 41 16.87 -11.54 -15.59
CA TYR A 41 16.66 -10.11 -15.35
C TYR A 41 17.08 -9.66 -13.95
N VAL A 42 17.28 -10.61 -13.05
CA VAL A 42 17.71 -10.28 -11.69
C VAL A 42 19.07 -9.60 -11.71
N ASP A 43 19.23 -8.56 -10.89
CA ASP A 43 20.45 -7.77 -10.75
C ASP A 43 20.91 -7.11 -12.05
N LYS A 44 19.96 -6.60 -12.85
CA LYS A 44 20.23 -5.90 -14.11
C LYS A 44 19.70 -4.46 -14.09
N ASN A 45 20.30 -3.64 -14.94
CA ASN A 45 19.88 -2.27 -15.28
C ASN A 45 19.73 -1.32 -14.07
N PHE A 46 20.78 -1.14 -13.29
CA PHE A 46 20.82 -0.24 -12.12
C PHE A 46 21.10 1.23 -12.46
N GLY A 47 21.41 1.56 -13.70
CA GLY A 47 21.97 2.84 -14.13
C GLY A 47 21.08 4.09 -13.95
N GLY A 48 19.83 3.91 -13.54
CA GLY A 48 18.88 4.99 -13.23
C GLY A 48 18.46 5.82 -14.43
N THR A 49 19.36 6.62 -14.99
CA THR A 49 19.09 7.47 -16.16
C THR A 49 19.89 7.04 -17.39
N PHE A 50 21.15 6.69 -17.24
CA PHE A 50 22.05 6.40 -18.35
C PHE A 50 22.47 4.94 -18.39
N VAL A 51 22.31 4.31 -19.57
CA VAL A 51 22.75 2.92 -19.86
C VAL A 51 24.25 2.73 -19.71
N PHE A 52 25.02 3.81 -19.85
CA PHE A 52 26.49 3.78 -19.74
C PHE A 52 26.97 3.06 -18.46
N TRP A 53 26.34 3.32 -17.34
CA TRP A 53 26.74 2.71 -16.07
C TRP A 53 26.56 1.21 -16.08
N ASP A 54 25.43 0.72 -16.60
CA ASP A 54 25.17 -0.72 -16.68
C ASP A 54 26.12 -1.43 -17.63
N ARG A 55 26.50 -0.78 -18.72
CA ARG A 55 27.50 -1.33 -19.64
C ARG A 55 28.89 -1.37 -19.01
N LEU A 56 29.27 -0.34 -18.27
CA LEU A 56 30.55 -0.25 -17.59
C LEU A 56 30.68 -1.35 -16.53
N PHE A 57 29.61 -1.62 -15.76
CA PHE A 57 29.63 -2.60 -14.67
C PHE A 57 29.14 -4.00 -15.08
N GLY A 58 28.77 -4.21 -16.36
CA GLY A 58 28.32 -5.51 -16.87
C GLY A 58 26.93 -5.92 -16.40
N THR A 59 26.14 -4.96 -15.94
CA THR A 59 24.75 -5.18 -15.48
C THR A 59 23.70 -4.92 -16.56
N PHE A 60 24.11 -4.50 -17.76
CA PHE A 60 23.20 -4.18 -18.85
C PHE A 60 22.52 -5.43 -19.42
N GLN A 61 21.19 -5.38 -19.50
CA GLN A 61 20.36 -6.42 -20.10
C GLN A 61 19.19 -5.79 -20.88
N VAL A 62 19.05 -6.19 -22.14
CA VAL A 62 17.89 -5.83 -22.97
C VAL A 62 16.70 -6.71 -22.61
N GLU A 63 15.48 -6.15 -22.66
CA GLU A 63 14.25 -6.94 -22.57
C GLU A 63 14.14 -7.89 -23.77
N LYS A 64 14.03 -9.18 -23.52
CA LYS A 64 13.91 -10.22 -24.53
C LYS A 64 12.46 -10.42 -24.92
N ASP A 65 12.18 -10.53 -26.21
CA ASP A 65 10.82 -10.69 -26.73
C ASP A 65 10.22 -12.07 -26.38
N ASP A 66 11.07 -13.08 -26.21
CA ASP A 66 10.71 -14.48 -25.87
C ASP A 66 10.64 -14.73 -24.35
N VAL A 67 11.07 -13.77 -23.51
CA VAL A 67 11.07 -13.90 -22.05
C VAL A 67 10.21 -12.80 -21.44
N PRO A 68 8.89 -13.01 -21.26
CA PRO A 68 8.02 -12.02 -20.65
C PRO A 68 8.48 -11.63 -19.24
N VAL A 69 8.52 -10.34 -18.95
CA VAL A 69 8.93 -9.86 -17.62
C VAL A 69 7.89 -10.27 -16.58
N ARG A 70 8.33 -10.96 -15.53
CA ARG A 70 7.55 -11.27 -14.35
C ARG A 70 7.95 -10.31 -13.24
N PHE A 71 7.01 -9.50 -12.78
CA PHE A 71 7.25 -8.54 -11.70
C PHE A 71 7.03 -9.18 -10.33
N GLY A 72 7.80 -8.72 -9.36
CA GLY A 72 7.68 -9.16 -7.97
C GLY A 72 9.03 -9.33 -7.30
N THR A 73 9.03 -10.05 -6.19
CA THR A 73 10.24 -10.44 -5.48
C THR A 73 10.39 -11.96 -5.53
N LYS A 74 11.61 -12.48 -5.60
CA LYS A 74 11.89 -13.94 -5.58
C LYS A 74 11.24 -14.65 -4.39
N ASP A 75 10.99 -13.92 -3.35
CA ASP A 75 10.43 -14.45 -2.10
C ASP A 75 8.91 -14.62 -2.09
N ASN A 76 8.21 -14.29 -3.17
CA ASN A 76 6.75 -14.40 -3.28
C ASN A 76 6.00 -13.78 -2.09
N LEU A 77 6.52 -12.65 -1.57
CA LEU A 77 5.96 -11.95 -0.42
C LEU A 77 4.66 -11.24 -0.82
N ARG A 78 3.56 -11.97 -0.81
CA ARG A 78 2.24 -11.40 -1.02
C ARG A 78 1.63 -11.02 0.32
N SER A 79 1.77 -9.79 0.72
CA SER A 79 1.04 -9.21 1.83
C SER A 79 0.43 -7.89 1.40
N LEU A 80 -0.87 -7.73 1.60
CA LEU A 80 -1.57 -6.46 1.43
C LEU A 80 -1.37 -5.55 2.66
N ASN A 81 -0.78 -6.07 3.72
CA ASN A 81 -0.38 -5.27 4.87
C ASN A 81 0.93 -4.55 4.57
N VAL A 82 0.84 -3.25 4.33
CA VAL A 82 1.96 -2.39 3.92
C VAL A 82 3.11 -2.43 4.95
N ILE A 83 2.79 -2.41 6.23
CA ILE A 83 3.82 -2.44 7.29
C ILE A 83 4.55 -3.77 7.29
N LYS A 84 3.83 -4.89 7.17
CA LYS A 84 4.44 -6.21 7.08
C LYS A 84 5.28 -6.33 5.80
N ALA A 85 4.78 -5.88 4.66
CA ALA A 85 5.49 -5.93 3.39
C ALA A 85 6.83 -5.15 3.45
N ASN A 86 6.81 -3.94 4.02
CA ASN A 86 8.00 -3.10 4.14
C ASN A 86 9.01 -3.62 5.18
N ASN A 87 8.55 -4.21 6.28
CA ASN A 87 9.44 -4.68 7.34
C ASN A 87 9.92 -6.14 7.15
N LEU A 88 9.32 -6.89 6.25
CA LEU A 88 9.64 -8.30 6.06
C LEU A 88 11.11 -8.57 5.66
N PRO A 89 11.77 -7.77 4.81
CA PRO A 89 13.21 -7.94 4.53
C PRO A 89 14.05 -7.87 5.81
N PHE A 90 13.74 -6.93 6.71
CA PHE A 90 14.44 -6.78 7.99
C PHE A 90 14.15 -7.95 8.95
N ILE A 91 12.89 -8.39 9.02
CA ILE A 91 12.50 -9.52 9.85
C ILE A 91 13.22 -10.81 9.40
N LYS A 92 13.44 -11.00 8.09
CA LYS A 92 14.16 -12.13 7.53
C LYS A 92 15.64 -12.18 7.93
N LEU A 93 16.28 -11.03 8.17
CA LEU A 93 17.67 -10.99 8.66
C LEU A 93 17.82 -11.67 10.03
N PHE A 94 16.77 -11.65 10.85
CA PHE A 94 16.79 -12.14 12.23
C PHE A 94 15.97 -13.41 12.45
N ARG A 95 15.12 -13.81 11.50
CA ARG A 95 14.22 -14.97 11.63
C ARG A 95 14.03 -15.70 10.30
N LYS A 96 14.10 -17.05 10.33
CA LYS A 96 13.56 -17.87 9.23
C LYS A 96 12.03 -17.72 9.24
N VAL A 97 11.52 -16.87 8.34
CA VAL A 97 10.08 -16.65 8.19
C VAL A 97 9.51 -17.75 7.30
N LYS A 98 8.74 -18.67 7.86
CA LYS A 98 7.93 -19.60 7.06
C LYS A 98 6.84 -18.80 6.33
N HIS A 99 6.77 -18.93 5.02
CA HIS A 99 5.78 -18.27 4.16
C HIS A 99 4.42 -18.98 4.18
N THR A 100 3.82 -19.12 5.33
CA THR A 100 2.41 -19.48 5.40
C THR A 100 1.61 -18.18 5.43
N ILE A 101 0.92 -17.86 4.34
CA ILE A 101 -0.11 -16.84 4.36
C ILE A 101 -1.30 -17.49 5.10
N PRO A 102 -1.61 -17.09 6.34
CA PRO A 102 -2.75 -17.65 7.03
C PRO A 102 -4.01 -17.34 6.23
N SER A 103 -4.93 -18.29 6.15
CA SER A 103 -6.21 -18.08 5.49
C SER A 103 -6.96 -16.87 6.08
N PRO A 104 -7.66 -16.08 5.26
CA PRO A 104 -8.45 -14.96 5.75
C PRO A 104 -9.60 -15.47 6.63
N SER A 105 -9.85 -14.78 7.74
CA SER A 105 -10.98 -15.11 8.64
C SER A 105 -12.34 -14.71 8.03
N TYR A 106 -12.34 -13.73 7.15
CA TYR A 106 -13.49 -13.21 6.41
C TYR A 106 -13.03 -12.62 5.08
N SER A 107 -13.97 -12.31 4.20
CA SER A 107 -13.72 -11.60 2.94
C SER A 107 -14.57 -10.34 2.88
N ILE A 108 -14.01 -9.22 2.48
CA ILE A 108 -14.73 -7.96 2.23
C ILE A 108 -14.48 -7.59 0.77
N ASN A 109 -15.49 -6.99 0.13
CA ASN A 109 -15.35 -6.51 -1.25
C ASN A 109 -14.23 -5.47 -1.34
N ASN A 110 -13.35 -5.61 -2.33
CA ASN A 110 -12.19 -4.74 -2.54
C ASN A 110 -12.58 -3.26 -2.70
N TRP A 111 -13.72 -2.96 -3.32
CA TRP A 111 -14.21 -1.58 -3.45
C TRP A 111 -14.58 -0.97 -2.09
N PHE A 112 -15.07 -1.79 -1.18
CA PHE A 112 -15.37 -1.33 0.18
C PHE A 112 -14.08 -1.02 0.94
N ILE A 113 -13.05 -1.87 0.83
CA ILE A 113 -11.72 -1.61 1.41
C ILE A 113 -11.10 -0.35 0.80
N ALA A 114 -11.19 -0.20 -0.53
CA ALA A 114 -10.71 0.99 -1.23
C ALA A 114 -11.41 2.28 -0.75
N ALA A 115 -12.73 2.22 -0.52
CA ALA A 115 -13.47 3.36 0.03
C ALA A 115 -12.94 3.79 1.40
N GLY A 116 -12.67 2.85 2.31
CA GLY A 116 -12.02 3.12 3.59
C GLY A 116 -10.65 3.79 3.43
N GLY A 117 -9.85 3.31 2.48
CA GLY A 117 -8.55 3.91 2.13
C GLY A 117 -8.66 5.34 1.59
N ILE A 118 -9.62 5.61 0.71
CA ILE A 118 -9.89 6.95 0.16
C ILE A 118 -10.33 7.91 1.27
N LEU A 119 -11.22 7.49 2.16
CA LEU A 119 -11.66 8.32 3.29
C LEU A 119 -10.49 8.63 4.24
N LEU A 120 -9.63 7.65 4.50
CA LEU A 120 -8.42 7.83 5.31
C LEU A 120 -7.43 8.78 4.64
N PHE A 121 -7.27 8.68 3.32
CA PHE A 121 -6.44 9.60 2.54
C PHE A 121 -7.00 11.02 2.56
N THR A 122 -8.32 11.19 2.51
CA THR A 122 -8.97 12.50 2.67
C THR A 122 -8.67 13.11 4.03
N LEU A 123 -8.68 12.30 5.10
CA LEU A 123 -8.29 12.74 6.44
C LEU A 123 -6.80 13.14 6.50
N LEU A 124 -5.92 12.39 5.85
CA LEU A 124 -4.50 12.73 5.73
C LEU A 124 -4.28 14.05 4.98
N LEU A 125 -5.00 14.28 3.88
CA LEU A 125 -4.91 15.55 3.15
C LEU A 125 -5.34 16.73 4.03
N ASN A 126 -6.44 16.60 4.78
CA ASN A 126 -6.84 17.62 5.73
C ASN A 126 -5.78 17.86 6.81
N TYR A 127 -5.15 16.78 7.31
CA TYR A 127 -4.03 16.90 8.24
C TYR A 127 -2.91 17.76 7.66
N ILE A 128 -2.44 17.44 6.45
CA ILE A 128 -1.32 18.16 5.78
C ILE A 128 -1.69 19.63 5.52
N LEU A 129 -2.92 19.91 5.09
CA LEU A 129 -3.35 21.26 4.76
C LEU A 129 -3.53 22.18 5.99
N GLN A 130 -3.80 21.59 7.15
CA GLN A 130 -4.15 22.33 8.36
C GLN A 130 -3.15 22.14 9.51
N GLU A 131 -2.08 21.36 9.33
CA GLU A 131 -1.14 21.01 10.40
C GLU A 131 -0.54 22.24 11.12
N ASN A 132 -0.32 23.34 10.40
CA ASN A 132 0.25 24.55 10.95
C ASN A 132 -0.73 25.34 11.88
N THR A 133 -2.01 25.00 11.86
CA THR A 133 -3.03 25.67 12.68
C THR A 133 -3.26 24.98 14.02
N TRP A 134 -2.74 23.76 14.22
CA TRP A 134 -3.00 22.95 15.40
C TRP A 134 -1.83 22.87 16.37
N PRO A 135 -2.10 22.80 17.68
CA PRO A 135 -1.10 22.46 18.69
C PRO A 135 -0.44 21.10 18.41
N VAL A 136 0.82 20.95 18.85
CA VAL A 136 1.61 19.74 18.62
C VAL A 136 0.90 18.47 19.15
N ALA A 137 0.23 18.57 20.31
CA ALA A 137 -0.50 17.45 20.89
C ALA A 137 -1.63 16.95 19.97
N ILE A 138 -2.40 17.87 19.38
CA ILE A 138 -3.49 17.55 18.45
C ILE A 138 -2.94 16.93 17.18
N LYS A 139 -1.84 17.48 16.64
CA LYS A 139 -1.14 16.91 15.47
C LYS A 139 -0.71 15.47 15.75
N GLY A 140 -0.10 15.20 16.89
CA GLY A 140 0.33 13.87 17.29
C GLY A 140 -0.83 12.88 17.39
N GLN A 141 -1.95 13.30 17.99
CA GLN A 141 -3.16 12.46 18.10
C GLN A 141 -3.76 12.13 16.72
N LEU A 142 -3.92 13.13 15.86
CA LEU A 142 -4.48 12.92 14.52
C LEU A 142 -3.55 12.11 13.63
N PHE A 143 -2.23 12.33 13.72
CA PHE A 143 -1.24 11.48 13.06
C PHE A 143 -1.36 10.02 13.51
N ALA A 144 -1.50 9.78 14.82
CA ALA A 144 -1.68 8.42 15.35
C ALA A 144 -2.96 7.78 14.80
N ILE A 145 -4.07 8.51 14.70
CA ILE A 145 -5.32 8.03 14.11
C ILE A 145 -5.11 7.62 12.64
N VAL A 146 -4.49 8.47 11.83
CA VAL A 146 -4.21 8.16 10.42
C VAL A 146 -3.27 6.97 10.27
N PHE A 147 -2.20 6.93 11.07
CA PHE A 147 -1.21 5.85 11.05
C PHE A 147 -1.84 4.50 11.44
N LEU A 148 -2.55 4.45 12.57
CA LEU A 148 -3.25 3.24 13.03
C LEU A 148 -4.38 2.84 12.07
N GLY A 149 -5.06 3.83 11.46
CA GLY A 149 -6.04 3.61 10.41
C GLY A 149 -5.44 2.90 9.18
N THR A 150 -4.25 3.31 8.76
CA THR A 150 -3.52 2.66 7.64
C THR A 150 -3.20 1.20 7.97
N ILE A 151 -2.75 0.92 9.20
CA ILE A 151 -2.50 -0.45 9.69
C ILE A 151 -3.81 -1.25 9.71
N GLY A 152 -4.88 -0.67 10.24
CA GLY A 152 -6.20 -1.30 10.31
C GLY A 152 -6.76 -1.65 8.94
N ASN A 153 -6.70 -0.71 7.98
CA ASN A 153 -7.14 -0.95 6.61
C ASN A 153 -6.33 -2.07 5.92
N GLY A 154 -5.01 -2.13 6.16
CA GLY A 154 -4.17 -3.23 5.71
C GLY A 154 -4.61 -4.58 6.32
N GLY A 155 -4.96 -4.60 7.61
CA GLY A 155 -5.51 -5.80 8.26
C GLY A 155 -6.88 -6.21 7.72
N LEU A 156 -7.76 -5.24 7.40
CA LEU A 156 -9.03 -5.49 6.74
C LEU A 156 -8.84 -6.13 5.36
N SER A 157 -7.91 -5.62 4.55
CA SER A 157 -7.64 -6.13 3.21
C SER A 157 -7.12 -7.57 3.20
N GLU A 158 -6.43 -8.00 4.27
CA GLU A 158 -5.98 -9.38 4.47
C GLU A 158 -7.05 -10.28 5.15
N GLY A 159 -8.23 -9.75 5.48
CA GLY A 159 -9.27 -10.49 6.20
C GLY A 159 -8.87 -10.89 7.62
N ARG A 160 -8.09 -10.06 8.32
CA ARG A 160 -7.59 -10.34 9.68
C ARG A 160 -8.52 -9.80 10.75
N THR A 161 -8.88 -10.64 11.69
CA THR A 161 -9.73 -10.25 12.84
C THR A 161 -9.16 -9.07 13.61
N TRP A 162 -7.83 -9.03 13.84
CA TRP A 162 -7.20 -7.89 14.50
C TRP A 162 -7.35 -6.58 13.72
N GLY A 163 -7.31 -6.64 12.36
CA GLY A 163 -7.54 -5.46 11.52
C GLY A 163 -8.96 -4.93 11.63
N LEU A 164 -9.95 -5.83 11.68
CA LEU A 164 -11.35 -5.47 11.91
C LEU A 164 -11.54 -4.81 13.29
N VAL A 165 -10.94 -5.39 14.33
CA VAL A 165 -11.02 -4.85 15.71
C VAL A 165 -10.36 -3.47 15.77
N LEU A 166 -9.14 -3.33 15.24
CA LEU A 166 -8.41 -2.07 15.24
C LEU A 166 -9.16 -0.98 14.49
N TRP A 167 -9.64 -1.27 13.27
CA TRP A 167 -10.42 -0.34 12.44
C TRP A 167 -11.69 0.12 13.14
N SER A 168 -12.44 -0.84 13.69
CA SER A 168 -13.71 -0.54 14.38
C SER A 168 -13.48 0.26 15.67
N LEU A 169 -12.52 -0.12 16.50
CA LEU A 169 -12.21 0.62 17.73
C LEU A 169 -11.76 2.04 17.40
N LEU A 170 -10.90 2.18 16.40
CA LEU A 170 -10.35 3.47 16.01
C LEU A 170 -11.43 4.44 15.52
N PHE A 171 -12.31 4.00 14.61
CA PHE A 171 -13.27 4.90 13.96
C PHE A 171 -14.66 4.92 14.61
N VAL A 172 -15.04 3.93 15.42
CA VAL A 172 -16.31 3.98 16.15
C VAL A 172 -16.15 4.60 17.53
N VAL A 173 -14.96 4.50 18.14
CA VAL A 173 -14.74 4.98 19.52
C VAL A 173 -13.70 6.10 19.56
N VAL A 174 -12.46 5.82 19.17
CA VAL A 174 -11.32 6.71 19.40
C VAL A 174 -11.45 8.03 18.63
N SER A 175 -11.80 7.98 17.35
CA SER A 175 -11.88 9.19 16.51
C SER A 175 -13.05 10.10 16.86
N PRO A 176 -14.28 9.60 17.14
CA PRO A 176 -15.34 10.43 17.68
C PRO A 176 -15.00 11.03 19.04
N LEU A 177 -14.36 10.26 19.94
CA LEU A 177 -13.92 10.75 21.24
C LEU A 177 -12.85 11.85 21.10
N PHE A 178 -11.92 11.70 20.16
CA PHE A 178 -10.94 12.72 19.80
C PHE A 178 -11.61 14.04 19.38
N LEU A 179 -12.63 14.00 18.52
CA LEU A 179 -13.39 15.18 18.11
C LEU A 179 -14.08 15.82 19.31
N TYR A 180 -14.73 15.02 20.15
CA TYR A 180 -15.46 15.50 21.33
C TYR A 180 -14.52 16.15 22.35
N MET A 181 -13.43 15.50 22.73
CA MET A 181 -12.48 16.00 23.74
C MET A 181 -11.77 17.28 23.30
N ASN A 182 -11.50 17.45 22.01
CA ASN A 182 -10.86 18.65 21.49
C ASN A 182 -11.87 19.70 20.99
N GLN A 183 -13.17 19.48 21.20
CA GLN A 183 -14.26 20.40 20.83
C GLN A 183 -14.20 20.86 19.38
N PHE A 184 -13.81 19.96 18.46
CA PHE A 184 -13.75 20.27 17.04
C PHE A 184 -15.13 20.52 16.46
N THR A 185 -15.28 21.66 15.77
CA THR A 185 -16.50 22.05 15.03
C THR A 185 -16.25 22.16 13.53
N ASP A 186 -15.00 22.03 13.07
CA ASP A 186 -14.65 22.16 11.66
C ASP A 186 -15.20 20.97 10.86
N PRO A 187 -16.11 21.22 9.90
CA PRO A 187 -16.67 20.18 9.03
C PRO A 187 -15.62 19.37 8.27
N LYS A 188 -14.45 19.98 7.98
CA LYS A 188 -13.36 19.31 7.24
C LYS A 188 -12.75 18.14 8.01
N LEU A 189 -12.87 18.12 9.34
CA LEU A 189 -12.48 16.98 10.18
C LEU A 189 -13.65 16.09 10.54
N ILE A 190 -14.79 16.71 10.90
CA ILE A 190 -15.99 15.97 11.34
C ILE A 190 -16.52 15.07 10.25
N LEU A 191 -16.60 15.56 8.99
CA LEU A 191 -17.19 14.80 7.89
C LEU A 191 -16.38 13.54 7.55
N PRO A 192 -15.06 13.59 7.28
CA PRO A 192 -14.30 12.38 6.97
C PRO A 192 -14.24 11.40 8.15
N ILE A 193 -14.16 11.87 9.39
CA ILE A 193 -14.20 10.99 10.57
C ILE A 193 -15.59 10.35 10.71
N GLY A 194 -16.67 11.10 10.52
CA GLY A 194 -18.01 10.55 10.52
C GLY A 194 -18.24 9.49 9.45
N LEU A 195 -17.78 9.74 8.23
CA LEU A 195 -17.84 8.76 7.14
C LEU A 195 -16.99 7.51 7.44
N LEU A 196 -15.81 7.66 8.04
CA LEU A 196 -14.98 6.53 8.49
C LEU A 196 -15.68 5.74 9.61
N SER A 197 -16.41 6.41 10.51
CA SER A 197 -17.22 5.74 11.54
C SER A 197 -18.35 4.91 10.92
N VAL A 198 -19.09 5.46 9.97
CA VAL A 198 -20.14 4.73 9.23
C VAL A 198 -19.53 3.54 8.46
N HIS A 199 -18.40 3.75 7.80
CA HIS A 199 -17.68 2.70 7.10
C HIS A 199 -17.24 1.58 8.07
N ALA A 200 -16.74 1.91 9.26
CA ALA A 200 -16.32 0.93 10.26
C ALA A 200 -17.51 0.10 10.78
N VAL A 201 -18.65 0.72 11.01
CA VAL A 201 -19.89 -0.01 11.35
C VAL A 201 -20.32 -0.92 10.21
N GLY A 202 -20.26 -0.44 8.96
CA GLY A 202 -20.56 -1.22 7.77
C GLY A 202 -19.66 -2.47 7.64
N THR A 203 -18.37 -2.37 7.97
CA THR A 203 -17.45 -3.53 7.98
C THR A 203 -17.84 -4.57 9.02
N LEU A 204 -18.22 -4.14 10.21
CA LEU A 204 -18.71 -5.05 11.28
C LEU A 204 -19.97 -5.81 10.85
N VAL A 205 -20.92 -5.13 10.24
CA VAL A 205 -22.18 -5.74 9.77
C VAL A 205 -21.90 -6.72 8.65
N ALA A 206 -21.07 -6.35 7.66
CA ALA A 206 -20.74 -7.19 6.53
C ALA A 206 -20.05 -8.50 6.96
N THR A 207 -19.10 -8.42 7.88
CA THR A 207 -18.35 -9.58 8.37
C THR A 207 -19.20 -10.52 9.23
N ARG A 208 -20.11 -9.99 10.07
CA ARG A 208 -21.06 -10.79 10.85
C ARG A 208 -22.02 -11.58 9.96
N ARG A 209 -22.56 -10.99 8.90
CA ARG A 209 -23.44 -11.67 7.95
C ARG A 209 -22.74 -12.85 7.26
N GLN A 210 -21.48 -12.70 6.88
CA GLN A 210 -20.71 -13.79 6.27
C GLN A 210 -20.49 -14.96 7.23
N SER A 211 -20.18 -14.68 8.50
CA SER A 211 -20.00 -15.70 9.53
C SER A 211 -21.30 -16.48 9.76
N ALA A 212 -22.45 -15.81 9.80
CA ALA A 212 -23.75 -16.44 9.96
C ALA A 212 -24.09 -17.37 8.76
N ILE A 213 -23.87 -16.91 7.53
CA ILE A 213 -24.10 -17.73 6.31
C ILE A 213 -23.17 -18.95 6.26
N ARG A 214 -21.93 -18.81 6.69
CA ARG A 214 -20.97 -19.92 6.74
C ARG A 214 -21.41 -21.00 7.71
N ASN A 215 -21.88 -20.62 8.91
CA ASN A 215 -22.35 -21.56 9.93
C ASN A 215 -23.63 -22.32 9.49
N LEU A 216 -24.51 -21.67 8.70
CA LEU A 216 -25.70 -22.33 8.16
C LEU A 216 -25.40 -23.35 7.04
N LYS A 217 -24.23 -23.27 6.41
CA LYS A 217 -23.80 -24.22 5.35
C LYS A 217 -23.00 -25.39 5.90
N THR A 218 -22.58 -25.35 7.16
CA THR A 218 -21.77 -26.38 7.82
C THR A 218 -22.59 -27.25 8.78
N ASN A 219 -23.83 -26.88 9.07
CA ASN A 219 -24.87 -27.67 9.76
C ASN A 219 -25.85 -28.22 8.75
#